data_417bc8942ac29d486e8805fd61ff35a8
#
_entry.id   417bc8942ac29d486e8805fd61ff35a8
#
_cell.length_a   1.000
_cell.length_b   1.000
_cell.length_c   1.000
_cell.angle_alpha   90.00
_cell.angle_beta   90.00
_cell.angle_gamma   90.00
#
_symmetry.space_group_name_H-M   'P 1'
#
loop_
_entity.id
_entity.type
_entity.pdbx_description
1 polymer ?
#
loop_
_entity_poly.entity_id
_entity_poly.type
_entity_poly.pdbx_seq_one_letter_code
_entity_poly.pdbx_strand_id
1 'polypeptide(L)'
;MNDFIKDLIKNKAEHIEFKKAQFKSCDASMLINNQVEPIGKALSTSKDGDTDTILRRTIIGNTYNWLDSHNDVHVKNTFKKSIDERQSKIWHLHDHIQQRGAQIGKATKVYEKDVLWTDLGVNKLGTTTVVAMDTNILKDYNPMMFMQYKEGDVDQHSVGMYYVKIDLAVNDAEEVEEYKVWNEYINQIGNKEKAIESGYFWAVKEAKLIEISA
;
A
#
# COMPACT_ATOMS: atom_id res chain seq x y z
N MET A 1 21.54 -19.71 -4.32
CA MET A 1 21.24 -18.44 -3.57
C MET A 1 22.38 -17.44 -3.81
N ASN A 2 22.06 -16.16 -4.07
CA ASN A 2 23.06 -15.10 -4.26
C ASN A 2 23.60 -14.57 -2.91
N ASP A 3 24.75 -13.85 -2.93
CA ASP A 3 25.41 -13.40 -1.68
C ASP A 3 24.59 -12.35 -0.91
N PHE A 4 23.75 -11.56 -1.59
CA PHE A 4 22.85 -10.62 -0.96
C PHE A 4 21.80 -11.33 -0.11
N ILE A 5 21.15 -12.39 -0.63
CA ILE A 5 20.16 -13.16 0.14
C ILE A 5 20.81 -13.87 1.32
N LYS A 6 22.04 -14.40 1.18
CA LYS A 6 22.81 -14.97 2.31
C LYS A 6 23.04 -13.94 3.40
N ASP A 7 23.37 -12.70 3.03
CA ASP A 7 23.54 -11.61 3.98
C ASP A 7 22.22 -11.27 4.70
N LEU A 8 21.10 -11.18 3.95
CA LEU A 8 19.76 -10.95 4.54
C LEU A 8 19.41 -12.01 5.59
N ILE A 9 19.70 -13.28 5.33
CA ILE A 9 19.43 -14.37 6.27
C ILE A 9 20.33 -14.26 7.48
N LYS A 10 21.64 -14.12 7.26
CA LYS A 10 22.63 -14.02 8.32
C LYS A 10 22.38 -12.85 9.27
N ASN A 11 21.99 -11.70 8.74
CA ASN A 11 21.78 -10.47 9.49
C ASN A 11 20.26 -10.13 9.62
N LYS A 12 19.37 -11.15 9.52
CA LYS A 12 17.91 -10.98 9.50
C LYS A 12 17.39 -10.09 10.63
N ALA A 13 17.84 -10.31 11.85
CA ALA A 13 17.38 -9.54 13.01
C ALA A 13 17.72 -8.05 12.88
N GLU A 14 18.92 -7.71 12.41
CA GLU A 14 19.34 -6.32 12.20
C GLU A 14 18.53 -5.65 11.09
N HIS A 15 18.29 -6.34 9.98
CA HIS A 15 17.45 -5.84 8.89
C HIS A 15 16.00 -5.59 9.35
N ILE A 16 15.44 -6.47 10.17
CA ILE A 16 14.10 -6.30 10.75
C ILE A 16 14.04 -5.06 11.63
N GLU A 17 14.98 -4.91 12.57
CA GLU A 17 15.01 -3.73 13.46
C GLU A 17 15.26 -2.44 12.68
N PHE A 18 16.12 -2.46 11.69
CA PHE A 18 16.33 -1.32 10.80
C PHE A 18 15.04 -0.91 10.06
N LYS A 19 14.32 -1.89 9.46
CA LYS A 19 13.03 -1.61 8.79
C LYS A 19 11.99 -1.04 9.77
N LYS A 20 11.88 -1.59 10.98
CA LYS A 20 10.92 -1.12 12.00
C LYS A 20 11.23 0.29 12.52
N ALA A 21 12.49 0.70 12.54
CA ALA A 21 12.90 2.02 13.00
C ALA A 21 12.56 3.13 12.01
N GLN A 22 12.27 2.81 10.74
CA GLN A 22 12.03 3.78 9.69
C GLN A 22 10.55 3.97 9.39
N PHE A 23 10.18 5.24 9.10
CA PHE A 23 8.93 5.53 8.42
C PHE A 23 9.07 5.10 6.96
N LYS A 24 8.12 4.31 6.48
CA LYS A 24 8.08 3.86 5.10
C LYS A 24 6.91 4.50 4.36
N SER A 25 7.20 5.07 3.21
CA SER A 25 6.25 5.33 2.14
C SER A 25 6.32 4.17 1.13
N CYS A 26 5.17 3.62 0.77
CA CYS A 26 5.08 2.53 -0.19
C CYS A 26 4.64 3.09 -1.53
N ASP A 27 5.35 2.74 -2.60
CA ASP A 27 4.96 3.15 -3.96
C ASP A 27 3.61 2.55 -4.35
N ALA A 28 2.63 3.41 -4.57
CA ALA A 28 1.34 3.00 -5.15
C ALA A 28 1.45 2.70 -6.66
N SER A 29 2.55 3.13 -7.28
CA SER A 29 2.83 3.02 -8.72
C SER A 29 2.92 1.58 -9.26
N MET A 30 2.64 0.57 -8.45
CA MET A 30 2.88 -0.82 -8.77
C MET A 30 1.84 -1.47 -9.68
N LEU A 31 0.76 -0.80 -9.97
CA LEU A 31 -0.30 -1.31 -10.85
C LEU A 31 -0.29 -0.65 -12.22
N ILE A 32 0.81 0.00 -12.62
CA ILE A 32 0.94 0.57 -13.95
C ILE A 32 1.26 -0.55 -14.93
N ASN A 33 0.22 -1.14 -15.46
CA ASN A 33 0.29 -1.66 -16.82
C ASN A 33 -0.18 -0.52 -17.74
N ASN A 34 0.68 -0.03 -18.64
CA ASN A 34 0.46 1.12 -19.53
C ASN A 34 -0.77 1.02 -20.47
N GLN A 35 -1.65 0.06 -20.25
CA GLN A 35 -2.86 -0.21 -21.05
C GLN A 35 -4.15 -0.30 -20.24
N VAL A 36 -4.10 -0.11 -18.93
CA VAL A 36 -5.29 -0.16 -18.08
C VAL A 36 -5.43 1.18 -17.37
N GLU A 37 -6.63 1.75 -17.37
CA GLU A 37 -6.97 2.94 -16.57
C GLU A 37 -6.38 2.79 -15.16
N PRO A 38 -5.62 3.78 -14.64
CA PRO A 38 -5.03 3.72 -13.31
C PRO A 38 -6.09 3.42 -12.26
N ILE A 39 -5.79 2.53 -11.33
CA ILE A 39 -6.74 2.09 -10.29
C ILE A 39 -7.26 3.24 -9.46
N GLY A 40 -6.45 4.26 -9.23
CA GLY A 40 -6.87 5.51 -8.63
C GLY A 40 -8.01 6.16 -9.40
N LYS A 41 -8.00 6.12 -10.74
CA LYS A 41 -9.04 6.67 -11.59
C LYS A 41 -10.36 5.89 -11.53
N ALA A 42 -10.30 4.57 -11.48
CA ALA A 42 -11.50 3.72 -11.42
C ALA A 42 -12.27 3.86 -10.10
N LEU A 43 -11.61 4.33 -9.03
CA LEU A 43 -12.22 4.51 -7.71
C LEU A 43 -12.27 5.97 -7.22
N SER A 44 -11.64 6.91 -7.95
CA SER A 44 -11.80 8.35 -7.69
C SER A 44 -13.04 8.92 -8.41
N THR A 45 -14.14 8.16 -8.46
CA THR A 45 -15.38 8.67 -9.04
C THR A 45 -15.87 9.87 -8.26
N SER A 46 -16.26 10.95 -8.98
CA SER A 46 -17.00 12.03 -8.36
C SER A 46 -18.23 11.43 -7.66
N LYS A 47 -18.31 11.62 -6.35
CA LYS A 47 -19.50 11.21 -5.60
C LYS A 47 -20.54 12.32 -5.68
N ASP A 48 -21.82 11.94 -5.68
CA ASP A 48 -22.90 12.91 -5.48
C ASP A 48 -22.58 13.78 -4.26
N GLY A 49 -22.58 15.11 -4.47
CA GLY A 49 -22.31 16.10 -3.44
C GLY A 49 -20.95 16.78 -3.52
N ASP A 50 -20.20 16.67 -4.62
CA ASP A 50 -19.08 17.57 -4.92
C ASP A 50 -19.57 19.02 -5.00
N THR A 51 -18.76 19.94 -4.48
CA THR A 51 -18.99 21.39 -4.52
C THR A 51 -17.75 22.12 -5.04
N ASP A 52 -17.84 23.43 -5.20
CA ASP A 52 -16.70 24.26 -5.61
C ASP A 52 -15.55 24.30 -4.59
N THR A 53 -15.77 23.79 -3.38
CA THR A 53 -14.80 23.81 -2.28
C THR A 53 -14.52 22.44 -1.67
N ILE A 54 -15.33 21.42 -1.97
CA ILE A 54 -15.20 20.06 -1.41
C ILE A 54 -15.40 19.04 -2.51
N LEU A 55 -14.43 18.14 -2.67
CA LEU A 55 -14.54 16.95 -3.50
C LEU A 55 -14.60 15.71 -2.61
N ARG A 56 -15.54 14.81 -2.86
CA ARG A 56 -15.66 13.53 -2.16
C ARG A 56 -15.05 12.43 -3.01
N ARG A 57 -14.05 11.74 -2.46
CA ARG A 57 -13.32 10.68 -3.17
C ARG A 57 -13.19 9.44 -2.29
N THR A 58 -13.21 8.28 -2.95
CA THR A 58 -12.71 7.03 -2.38
C THR A 58 -11.39 6.73 -3.06
N ILE A 59 -10.32 6.63 -2.30
CA ILE A 59 -8.97 6.35 -2.81
C ILE A 59 -8.49 4.99 -2.29
N ILE A 60 -7.62 4.32 -3.06
CA ILE A 60 -6.92 3.11 -2.64
C ILE A 60 -5.50 3.49 -2.28
N GLY A 61 -5.11 3.26 -1.03
CA GLY A 61 -3.76 3.52 -0.55
C GLY A 61 -2.83 2.31 -0.61
N ASN A 62 -3.38 1.09 -0.58
CA ASN A 62 -2.57 -0.12 -0.62
C ASN A 62 -3.37 -1.32 -1.17
N THR A 63 -2.66 -2.24 -1.82
CA THR A 63 -3.19 -3.53 -2.27
C THR A 63 -2.44 -4.65 -1.57
N TYR A 64 -3.15 -5.52 -0.86
CA TYR A 64 -2.56 -6.69 -0.23
C TYR A 64 -2.12 -7.74 -1.26
N ASN A 65 -1.15 -8.55 -0.85
CA ASN A 65 -0.60 -9.61 -1.67
C ASN A 65 -0.02 -9.11 -3.02
N TRP A 66 0.64 -7.95 -2.99
CA TRP A 66 1.38 -7.38 -4.10
C TRP A 66 2.81 -7.08 -3.66
N LEU A 67 3.79 -7.54 -4.43
CA LEU A 67 5.21 -7.25 -4.19
C LEU A 67 5.52 -5.83 -4.64
N ASP A 68 5.95 -4.98 -3.72
CA ASP A 68 6.33 -3.60 -3.98
C ASP A 68 7.80 -3.45 -4.45
N SER A 69 8.22 -2.23 -4.76
CA SER A 69 9.58 -1.91 -5.20
C SER A 69 10.67 -2.16 -4.13
N HIS A 70 10.27 -2.32 -2.87
CA HIS A 70 11.16 -2.62 -1.74
C HIS A 70 11.18 -4.12 -1.38
N ASN A 71 10.60 -4.97 -2.24
CA ASN A 71 10.37 -6.39 -1.98
C ASN A 71 9.54 -6.66 -0.73
N ASP A 72 8.57 -5.79 -0.41
CA ASP A 72 7.61 -6.03 0.65
C ASP A 72 6.29 -6.54 0.06
N VAL A 73 5.67 -7.46 0.77
CA VAL A 73 4.32 -7.96 0.49
C VAL A 73 3.47 -7.70 1.73
N HIS A 74 2.54 -6.76 1.63
CA HIS A 74 1.54 -6.57 2.68
C HIS A 74 0.53 -7.71 2.60
N VAL A 75 0.54 -8.60 3.59
CA VAL A 75 -0.40 -9.73 3.62
C VAL A 75 -1.75 -9.31 4.19
N LYS A 76 -2.78 -10.12 4.02
CA LYS A 76 -4.12 -9.81 4.52
C LYS A 76 -4.10 -9.44 6.01
N ASN A 77 -4.83 -8.38 6.37
CA ASN A 77 -4.93 -7.82 7.73
C ASN A 77 -3.70 -7.03 8.22
N THR A 78 -2.70 -6.76 7.39
CA THR A 78 -1.52 -5.96 7.78
C THR A 78 -1.89 -4.67 8.50
N PHE A 79 -2.92 -3.96 8.03
CA PHE A 79 -3.35 -2.67 8.60
C PHE A 79 -4.59 -2.76 9.48
N LYS A 80 -5.21 -3.94 9.61
CA LYS A 80 -6.49 -4.10 10.31
C LYS A 80 -6.50 -3.50 11.72
N LYS A 81 -5.52 -3.85 12.55
CA LYS A 81 -5.40 -3.32 13.90
C LYS A 81 -5.27 -1.80 13.92
N SER A 82 -4.43 -1.26 13.03
CA SER A 82 -4.23 0.19 12.93
C SER A 82 -5.51 0.92 12.49
N ILE A 83 -6.27 0.35 11.57
CA ILE A 83 -7.56 0.89 11.12
C ILE A 83 -8.56 0.85 12.27
N ASP A 84 -8.70 -0.29 12.95
CA ASP A 84 -9.66 -0.47 14.05
C ASP A 84 -9.39 0.51 15.23
N GLU A 85 -8.10 0.73 15.57
CA GLU A 85 -7.72 1.53 16.74
C GLU A 85 -7.51 3.03 16.44
N ARG A 86 -7.21 3.37 15.18
CA ARG A 86 -6.66 4.70 14.83
C ARG A 86 -7.33 5.38 13.64
N GLN A 87 -8.44 4.91 13.14
CA GLN A 87 -9.11 5.40 11.92
C GLN A 87 -9.16 6.94 11.85
N SER A 88 -9.55 7.61 12.94
CA SER A 88 -9.66 9.07 13.01
C SER A 88 -8.32 9.83 13.04
N LYS A 89 -7.20 9.10 13.11
CA LYS A 89 -5.84 9.64 13.17
C LYS A 89 -5.02 9.32 11.91
N ILE A 90 -5.63 8.71 10.91
CA ILE A 90 -5.01 8.43 9.62
C ILE A 90 -5.24 9.65 8.73
N TRP A 91 -4.16 10.23 8.25
CA TRP A 91 -4.19 11.49 7.50
C TRP A 91 -4.30 11.24 6.00
N HIS A 92 -4.85 12.22 5.29
CA HIS A 92 -4.74 12.34 3.84
C HIS A 92 -3.77 13.47 3.52
N LEU A 93 -2.58 13.14 3.01
CA LEU A 93 -1.45 14.06 2.86
C LEU A 93 -1.01 14.17 1.40
N HIS A 94 -0.15 15.15 1.15
CA HIS A 94 0.63 15.34 -0.06
C HIS A 94 2.07 14.88 0.18
N ASP A 95 2.62 14.06 -0.72
CA ASP A 95 4.03 13.62 -0.75
C ASP A 95 4.56 13.05 0.57
N HIS A 96 3.74 12.36 1.36
CA HIS A 96 4.14 11.81 2.67
C HIS A 96 4.69 12.84 3.67
N ILE A 97 4.40 14.12 3.47
CA ILE A 97 4.86 15.21 4.34
C ILE A 97 3.99 15.25 5.60
N GLN A 98 4.52 14.78 6.74
CA GLN A 98 3.79 14.69 8.01
C GLN A 98 3.66 16.06 8.71
N GLN A 99 3.07 17.01 8.03
CA GLN A 99 2.81 18.36 8.52
C GLN A 99 1.37 18.78 8.23
N ARG A 100 0.78 19.62 9.08
CA ARG A 100 -0.59 20.10 8.88
C ARG A 100 -0.78 20.83 7.55
N GLY A 101 0.22 21.58 7.11
CA GLY A 101 0.18 22.29 5.82
C GLY A 101 0.18 21.39 4.59
N ALA A 102 0.52 20.11 4.75
CA ALA A 102 0.50 19.11 3.68
C ALA A 102 -0.81 18.30 3.63
N GLN A 103 -1.79 18.59 4.50
CA GLN A 103 -3.09 17.93 4.42
C GLN A 103 -3.82 18.34 3.14
N ILE A 104 -4.33 17.33 2.42
CA ILE A 104 -5.17 17.53 1.23
C ILE A 104 -6.64 17.52 1.62
N GLY A 105 -6.99 16.66 2.58
CA GLY A 105 -8.37 16.44 2.94
C GLY A 105 -8.56 15.82 4.32
N LYS A 106 -9.83 15.53 4.63
CA LYS A 106 -10.22 14.84 5.85
C LYS A 106 -10.71 13.44 5.52
N ALA A 107 -10.00 12.44 6.00
CA ALA A 107 -10.49 11.07 5.99
C ALA A 107 -11.80 10.97 6.77
N THR A 108 -12.83 10.47 6.15
CA THR A 108 -14.12 10.20 6.78
C THR A 108 -14.26 8.76 7.18
N LYS A 109 -13.59 7.86 6.44
CA LYS A 109 -13.54 6.44 6.72
C LYS A 109 -12.28 5.83 6.12
N VAL A 110 -11.63 4.92 6.84
CA VAL A 110 -10.57 4.05 6.33
C VAL A 110 -10.98 2.61 6.59
N TYR A 111 -10.88 1.75 5.59
CA TYR A 111 -11.38 0.39 5.68
C TYR A 111 -10.70 -0.54 4.69
N GLU A 112 -10.80 -1.84 4.97
CA GLU A 112 -10.39 -2.90 4.05
C GLU A 112 -11.59 -3.31 3.17
N LYS A 113 -11.35 -3.57 1.89
CA LYS A 113 -12.36 -4.01 0.93
C LYS A 113 -11.78 -5.09 0.02
N ASP A 114 -12.52 -6.19 -0.13
CA ASP A 114 -12.18 -7.21 -1.12
C ASP A 114 -12.58 -6.73 -2.52
N VAL A 115 -11.69 -6.90 -3.48
CA VAL A 115 -11.85 -6.51 -4.89
C VAL A 115 -11.32 -7.63 -5.80
N LEU A 116 -11.82 -7.71 -7.02
CA LEU A 116 -11.25 -8.61 -8.01
C LEU A 116 -9.89 -8.10 -8.47
N TRP A 117 -8.95 -9.00 -8.76
CA TRP A 117 -7.69 -8.63 -9.39
C TRP A 117 -7.90 -7.91 -10.72
N THR A 118 -8.91 -8.32 -11.48
CA THR A 118 -9.29 -7.68 -12.74
C THR A 118 -9.75 -6.24 -12.58
N ASP A 119 -10.41 -5.90 -11.46
CA ASP A 119 -10.80 -4.51 -11.16
C ASP A 119 -9.58 -3.62 -10.90
N LEU A 120 -8.46 -4.24 -10.53
CA LEU A 120 -7.17 -3.61 -10.34
C LEU A 120 -6.28 -3.67 -11.61
N GLY A 121 -6.82 -4.10 -12.76
CA GLY A 121 -6.07 -4.23 -14.00
C GLY A 121 -5.08 -5.40 -14.02
N VAL A 122 -5.12 -6.30 -13.05
CA VAL A 122 -4.24 -7.47 -12.97
C VAL A 122 -4.91 -8.67 -13.64
N ASN A 123 -4.26 -9.27 -14.63
CA ASN A 123 -4.76 -10.45 -15.33
C ASN A 123 -4.59 -11.70 -14.44
N LYS A 124 -5.35 -11.77 -13.37
CA LYS A 124 -5.38 -12.90 -12.43
C LYS A 124 -6.81 -13.14 -11.98
N LEU A 125 -7.20 -14.40 -11.86
CA LEU A 125 -8.50 -14.78 -11.29
C LEU A 125 -8.47 -14.66 -9.77
N GLY A 126 -9.66 -14.40 -9.20
CA GLY A 126 -9.86 -14.31 -7.76
C GLY A 126 -9.83 -12.87 -7.24
N THR A 127 -9.71 -12.74 -5.93
CA THR A 127 -9.81 -11.47 -5.21
C THR A 127 -8.53 -11.17 -4.43
N THR A 128 -8.33 -9.90 -4.15
CA THR A 128 -7.42 -9.41 -3.12
C THR A 128 -8.16 -8.41 -2.22
N THR A 129 -7.51 -7.96 -1.18
CA THR A 129 -8.04 -6.91 -0.30
C THR A 129 -7.24 -5.62 -0.53
N VAL A 130 -7.94 -4.49 -0.58
CA VAL A 130 -7.32 -3.16 -0.64
C VAL A 130 -7.61 -2.37 0.63
N VAL A 131 -6.71 -1.45 0.96
CA VAL A 131 -6.96 -0.41 1.97
C VAL A 131 -7.52 0.80 1.25
N ALA A 132 -8.77 1.12 1.53
CA ALA A 132 -9.49 2.24 0.95
C ALA A 132 -9.71 3.35 1.99
N MET A 133 -9.73 4.61 1.52
CA MET A 133 -10.07 5.77 2.31
C MET A 133 -11.17 6.57 1.61
N ASP A 134 -12.28 6.79 2.30
CA ASP A 134 -13.22 7.83 1.93
C ASP A 134 -12.73 9.16 2.51
N THR A 135 -12.58 10.17 1.66
CA THR A 135 -11.99 11.45 2.04
C THR A 135 -12.74 12.63 1.43
N ASN A 136 -12.83 13.72 2.19
CA ASN A 136 -13.25 15.02 1.69
C ASN A 136 -12.01 15.86 1.38
N ILE A 137 -11.73 16.08 0.10
CA ILE A 137 -10.65 16.93 -0.35
C ILE A 137 -11.13 18.38 -0.27
N LEU A 138 -10.36 19.22 0.44
CA LEU A 138 -10.79 20.57 0.78
C LEU A 138 -9.93 21.60 0.04
N LYS A 139 -10.56 22.47 -0.72
CA LYS A 139 -9.89 23.54 -1.46
C LYS A 139 -9.06 24.44 -0.56
N ASP A 140 -9.56 24.74 0.65
CA ASP A 140 -8.88 25.61 1.62
C ASP A 140 -7.64 24.96 2.26
N TYR A 141 -7.51 23.62 2.18
CA TYR A 141 -6.33 22.92 2.71
C TYR A 141 -5.18 22.96 1.72
N ASN A 142 -5.46 22.63 0.47
CA ASN A 142 -4.50 22.62 -0.61
C ASN A 142 -5.19 22.92 -1.95
N PRO A 143 -5.26 24.19 -2.38
CA PRO A 143 -5.95 24.58 -3.61
C PRO A 143 -5.39 23.92 -4.87
N MET A 144 -4.08 23.67 -4.92
CA MET A 144 -3.42 23.02 -6.06
C MET A 144 -3.86 21.56 -6.16
N MET A 145 -3.73 20.80 -5.08
CA MET A 145 -4.17 19.40 -5.05
C MET A 145 -5.67 19.26 -5.29
N PHE A 146 -6.48 20.20 -4.78
CA PHE A 146 -7.92 20.22 -5.06
C PHE A 146 -8.20 20.31 -6.57
N MET A 147 -7.49 21.18 -7.29
CA MET A 147 -7.64 21.32 -8.74
C MET A 147 -7.17 20.06 -9.47
N GLN A 148 -6.02 19.50 -9.10
CA GLN A 148 -5.50 18.26 -9.69
C GLN A 148 -6.47 17.08 -9.51
N TYR A 149 -7.07 16.93 -8.33
CA TYR A 149 -8.12 15.93 -8.10
C TYR A 149 -9.39 16.20 -8.93
N LYS A 150 -9.75 17.46 -9.10
CA LYS A 150 -10.93 17.86 -9.88
C LYS A 150 -10.74 17.55 -11.38
N GLU A 151 -9.56 17.82 -11.89
CA GLU A 151 -9.18 17.54 -13.29
C GLU A 151 -8.87 16.05 -13.54
N GLY A 152 -8.67 15.25 -12.48
CA GLY A 152 -8.37 13.83 -12.58
C GLY A 152 -6.89 13.53 -12.81
N ASP A 153 -6.01 14.48 -12.50
CA ASP A 153 -4.55 14.33 -12.64
C ASP A 153 -3.95 13.47 -11.53
N VAL A 154 -4.64 13.38 -10.37
CA VAL A 154 -4.21 12.52 -9.25
C VAL A 154 -4.84 11.16 -9.40
N ASP A 155 -4.04 10.17 -9.76
CA ASP A 155 -4.45 8.80 -10.03
C ASP A 155 -3.70 7.74 -9.21
N GLN A 156 -2.74 8.15 -8.39
CA GLN A 156 -1.92 7.26 -7.57
C GLN A 156 -1.90 7.69 -6.11
N HIS A 157 -1.92 6.69 -5.23
CA HIS A 157 -1.86 6.90 -3.79
C HIS A 157 -0.98 5.84 -3.16
N SER A 158 -0.33 6.20 -2.05
CA SER A 158 0.48 5.29 -1.29
C SER A 158 0.28 5.44 0.21
N VAL A 159 0.64 4.42 0.99
CA VAL A 159 0.55 4.45 2.45
C VAL A 159 1.87 4.89 3.07
N GLY A 160 1.78 5.72 4.11
CA GLY A 160 2.88 5.97 5.03
C GLY A 160 2.67 5.18 6.33
N MET A 161 3.69 4.41 6.75
CA MET A 161 3.55 3.46 7.83
C MET A 161 4.84 3.20 8.60
N TYR A 162 4.69 2.50 9.74
CA TYR A 162 5.79 1.83 10.44
C TYR A 162 5.54 0.33 10.49
N TYR A 163 6.59 -0.46 10.28
CA TYR A 163 6.51 -1.91 10.43
C TYR A 163 6.34 -2.30 11.91
N VAL A 164 5.51 -3.32 12.17
CA VAL A 164 5.33 -3.92 13.50
C VAL A 164 5.77 -5.38 13.47
N LYS A 165 5.26 -6.16 12.51
CA LYS A 165 5.65 -7.56 12.31
C LYS A 165 5.97 -7.80 10.85
N ILE A 166 7.18 -8.26 10.61
CA ILE A 166 7.66 -8.66 9.29
C ILE A 166 8.46 -9.95 9.40
N ASP A 167 8.34 -10.80 8.41
CA ASP A 167 9.12 -12.02 8.29
C ASP A 167 9.83 -12.05 6.92
N LEU A 168 11.04 -12.59 6.89
CA LEU A 168 11.77 -12.82 5.65
C LEU A 168 11.26 -14.12 5.02
N ALA A 169 10.95 -14.06 3.72
CA ALA A 169 10.62 -15.20 2.88
C ALA A 169 11.72 -15.40 1.85
N VAL A 170 12.25 -16.62 1.72
CA VAL A 170 13.32 -16.95 0.76
C VAL A 170 12.96 -18.23 0.00
N ASN A 171 13.20 -18.23 -1.30
CA ASN A 171 12.97 -19.38 -2.18
C ASN A 171 14.17 -20.34 -2.16
N ASP A 172 14.45 -20.90 -1.00
CA ASP A 172 15.50 -21.89 -0.82
C ASP A 172 15.12 -22.88 0.28
N ALA A 173 15.00 -24.17 -0.08
CA ALA A 173 14.55 -25.21 0.84
C ALA A 173 15.56 -25.54 1.96
N GLU A 174 16.82 -25.11 1.83
CA GLU A 174 17.82 -25.24 2.90
C GLU A 174 17.56 -24.25 4.04
N GLU A 175 16.87 -23.12 3.77
CA GLU A 175 16.51 -22.09 4.74
C GLU A 175 15.10 -22.33 5.27
N VAL A 176 14.96 -23.31 6.15
CA VAL A 176 13.68 -23.93 6.56
C VAL A 176 12.63 -22.90 7.02
N GLU A 177 13.01 -21.93 7.86
CA GLU A 177 12.08 -20.93 8.40
C GLU A 177 11.61 -19.94 7.33
N GLU A 178 12.54 -19.42 6.53
CA GLU A 178 12.28 -18.46 5.45
C GLU A 178 11.51 -19.12 4.30
N TYR A 179 11.84 -20.37 3.99
CA TYR A 179 11.13 -21.15 2.96
C TYR A 179 9.70 -21.49 3.37
N LYS A 180 9.46 -21.68 4.66
CA LYS A 180 8.09 -21.83 5.18
C LYS A 180 7.26 -20.57 4.92
N VAL A 181 7.82 -19.39 5.21
CA VAL A 181 7.16 -18.10 4.94
C VAL A 181 6.95 -17.92 3.43
N TRP A 182 7.94 -18.26 2.61
CA TRP A 182 7.82 -18.24 1.15
C TRP A 182 6.63 -19.06 0.67
N ASN A 183 6.54 -20.33 1.07
CA ASN A 183 5.47 -21.23 0.64
C ASN A 183 4.08 -20.81 1.15
N GLU A 184 4.00 -20.13 2.29
CA GLU A 184 2.75 -19.61 2.84
C GLU A 184 2.14 -18.53 1.93
N TYR A 185 2.96 -17.66 1.34
CA TYR A 185 2.46 -16.47 0.65
C TYR A 185 2.65 -16.44 -0.86
N ILE A 186 3.65 -17.12 -1.44
CA ILE A 186 4.02 -16.95 -2.85
C ILE A 186 2.83 -17.13 -3.83
N ASN A 187 1.94 -18.08 -3.57
CA ASN A 187 0.80 -18.34 -4.45
C ASN A 187 -0.34 -17.31 -4.29
N GLN A 188 -0.30 -16.48 -3.24
CA GLN A 188 -1.26 -15.41 -3.02
C GLN A 188 -0.85 -14.13 -3.75
N ILE A 189 0.45 -13.94 -4.03
CA ILE A 189 1.01 -12.73 -4.63
C ILE A 189 0.48 -12.53 -6.05
N GLY A 190 -0.01 -11.32 -6.32
CA GLY A 190 -0.58 -10.95 -7.63
C GLY A 190 0.45 -10.93 -8.75
N ASN A 191 1.65 -10.42 -8.47
CA ASN A 191 2.81 -10.34 -9.37
C ASN A 191 3.93 -11.29 -8.94
N LYS A 192 3.58 -12.55 -8.65
CA LYS A 192 4.50 -13.56 -8.09
C LYS A 192 5.75 -13.81 -8.94
N GLU A 193 5.69 -13.56 -10.24
CA GLU A 193 6.83 -13.70 -11.15
C GLU A 193 7.99 -12.81 -10.71
N LYS A 194 7.71 -11.57 -10.24
CA LYS A 194 8.72 -10.67 -9.67
C LYS A 194 9.32 -11.21 -8.37
N ALA A 195 8.48 -11.81 -7.51
CA ALA A 195 8.96 -12.44 -6.28
C ALA A 195 9.86 -13.64 -6.56
N ILE A 196 9.52 -14.46 -7.57
CA ILE A 196 10.34 -15.60 -8.01
C ILE A 196 11.67 -15.11 -8.57
N GLU A 197 11.68 -14.05 -9.37
CA GLU A 197 12.89 -13.44 -9.92
C GLU A 197 13.79 -12.88 -8.82
N SER A 198 13.23 -12.18 -7.84
CA SER A 198 13.96 -11.68 -6.65
C SER A 198 14.53 -12.80 -5.79
N GLY A 199 13.84 -13.94 -5.70
CA GLY A 199 14.19 -15.07 -4.84
C GLY A 199 13.87 -14.85 -3.35
N TYR A 200 13.37 -13.67 -2.97
CA TYR A 200 12.99 -13.34 -1.60
C TYR A 200 11.93 -12.22 -1.56
N PHE A 201 11.25 -12.08 -0.43
CA PHE A 201 10.44 -10.92 -0.07
C PHE A 201 10.27 -10.80 1.45
N TRP A 202 9.84 -9.63 1.89
CA TRP A 202 9.43 -9.41 3.28
C TRP A 202 7.91 -9.53 3.38
N ALA A 203 7.42 -10.51 4.13
CA ALA A 203 6.00 -10.63 4.45
C ALA A 203 5.66 -9.67 5.59
N VAL A 204 4.97 -8.58 5.29
CA VAL A 204 4.53 -7.58 6.27
C VAL A 204 3.22 -8.05 6.86
N LYS A 205 3.26 -8.54 8.12
CA LYS A 205 2.10 -9.13 8.81
C LYS A 205 1.32 -8.13 9.66
N GLU A 206 1.99 -7.09 10.15
CA GLU A 206 1.37 -6.00 10.91
C GLU A 206 2.14 -4.70 10.67
N ALA A 207 1.43 -3.62 10.35
CA ALA A 207 1.99 -2.29 10.21
C ALA A 207 1.07 -1.24 10.83
N LYS A 208 1.68 -0.17 11.34
CA LYS A 208 0.98 0.99 11.88
C LYS A 208 0.78 1.99 10.75
N LEU A 209 -0.45 2.07 10.24
CA LEU A 209 -0.84 3.03 9.21
C LEU A 209 -0.89 4.45 9.81
N ILE A 210 -0.18 5.39 9.20
CA ILE A 210 -0.10 6.79 9.63
C ILE A 210 -0.93 7.66 8.71
N GLU A 211 -0.80 7.45 7.40
CA GLU A 211 -1.44 8.30 6.40
C GLU A 211 -1.59 7.56 5.06
N ILE A 212 -2.38 8.17 4.16
CA ILE A 212 -2.43 7.84 2.74
C ILE A 212 -2.17 9.14 1.99
N SER A 213 -1.19 9.13 1.10
CA SER A 213 -0.76 10.29 0.31
C SER A 213 -1.04 10.15 -1.17
N ALA A 214 -1.12 11.30 -1.81
CA ALA A 214 -1.10 11.47 -3.26
C ALA A 214 0.21 12.13 -3.66
#